data_d9095f133aa09b450ec324775208efeb
#
_entry.id   d9095f133aa09b450ec324775208efeb
#
_cell.length_a   1.000
_cell.length_b   1.000
_cell.length_c   1.000
_cell.angle_alpha   90.00
_cell.angle_beta   90.00
_cell.angle_gamma   90.00
#
_symmetry.space_group_name_H-M   'P 1'
#
loop_
_entity.id
_entity.type
_entity.pdbx_description
1 polymer ?
#
loop_
_entity_poly.entity_id
_entity_poly.type
_entity_poly.pdbx_seq_one_letter_code
_entity_poly.pdbx_strand_id
1 'polypeptide(L)'
;MILRLQTTKIGKIRFASHRDIAKVWERSLRRAEIPLVYSEGFSPRPKIAFGLALPTGAESECEYLDFHLDDQKYETSNISSIPELLTGVLPEGITITGMVKMQSKYISLQQSVTSTVWSIEVKEYVEEVYKWVEAVLNSKELVIERTRKGKQVVDNIRPYIRDVEVEENDLLRRTSILAEFCLLYTSPSPRD
;
A
#
# COMPACT_ATOMS: atom_id res chain seq x y z
N MET A 1 21.52 -3.90 -6.51
CA MET A 1 20.31 -4.62 -7.00
C MET A 1 19.04 -4.09 -6.31
N ILE A 2 17.83 -4.41 -6.82
CA ILE A 2 16.57 -3.94 -6.19
C ILE A 2 15.81 -5.14 -5.68
N LEU A 3 15.37 -5.06 -4.42
CA LEU A 3 14.48 -6.03 -3.79
C LEU A 3 13.13 -5.38 -3.53
N ARG A 4 12.06 -6.09 -3.90
CA ARG A 4 10.67 -5.72 -3.61
C ARG A 4 10.15 -6.59 -2.49
N LEU A 5 9.64 -5.96 -1.45
CA LEU A 5 8.95 -6.64 -0.35
C LEU A 5 7.45 -6.43 -0.48
N GLN A 6 6.71 -7.47 -0.13
CA GLN A 6 5.30 -7.41 0.23
C GLN A 6 5.18 -7.54 1.73
N THR A 7 4.37 -6.69 2.35
CA THR A 7 4.29 -6.59 3.80
C THR A 7 2.88 -6.27 4.27
N THR A 8 2.60 -6.50 5.56
CA THR A 8 1.38 -6.04 6.21
C THR A 8 1.59 -4.68 6.87
N LYS A 9 0.50 -3.98 7.18
CA LYS A 9 0.42 -2.84 8.11
C LYS A 9 -0.88 -2.95 8.89
N ILE A 10 -0.87 -3.66 10.01
CA ILE A 10 -2.07 -4.00 10.79
C ILE A 10 -1.91 -3.61 12.27
N GLY A 11 -3.02 -3.61 13.02
CA GLY A 11 -3.02 -3.28 14.44
C GLY A 11 -2.67 -1.82 14.72
N LYS A 12 -1.92 -1.55 15.78
CA LYS A 12 -1.63 -0.18 16.24
C LYS A 12 -0.80 0.64 15.23
N ILE A 13 0.03 -0.03 14.44
CA ILE A 13 0.88 0.65 13.43
C ILE A 13 0.07 1.33 12.31
N ARG A 14 -1.21 0.98 12.13
CA ARG A 14 -2.12 1.63 11.17
C ARG A 14 -2.25 3.14 11.41
N PHE A 15 -2.06 3.61 12.64
CA PHE A 15 -2.11 5.03 12.98
C PHE A 15 -0.84 5.81 12.67
N ALA A 16 0.25 5.12 12.28
CA ALA A 16 1.47 5.79 11.84
C ALA A 16 1.27 6.43 10.45
N SER A 17 1.74 7.67 10.31
CA SER A 17 1.72 8.36 9.03
C SER A 17 2.67 7.68 8.02
N HIS A 18 2.48 7.94 6.72
CA HIS A 18 3.40 7.44 5.69
C HIS A 18 4.86 7.83 5.96
N ARG A 19 5.10 9.07 6.44
CA ARG A 19 6.45 9.54 6.81
C ARG A 19 7.03 8.74 7.99
N ASP A 20 6.23 8.34 8.95
CA ASP A 20 6.71 7.57 10.10
C ASP A 20 6.99 6.12 9.70
N ILE A 21 6.15 5.53 8.84
CA ILE A 21 6.42 4.22 8.24
C ILE A 21 7.73 4.22 7.45
N ALA A 22 8.00 5.27 6.66
CA ALA A 22 9.28 5.40 5.96
C ALA A 22 10.46 5.39 6.94
N LYS A 23 10.37 6.14 8.05
CA LYS A 23 11.41 6.14 9.10
C LYS A 23 11.55 4.79 9.80
N VAL A 24 10.44 4.07 10.02
CA VAL A 24 10.46 2.71 10.57
C VAL A 24 11.29 1.82 9.67
N TRP A 25 11.01 1.81 8.36
CA TRP A 25 11.75 1.01 7.40
C TRP A 25 13.23 1.39 7.31
N GLU A 26 13.55 2.69 7.23
CA GLU A 26 14.95 3.16 7.22
C GLU A 26 15.73 2.67 8.46
N ARG A 27 15.10 2.73 9.64
CA ARG A 27 15.73 2.28 10.89
C ARG A 27 15.85 0.76 10.96
N SER A 28 14.83 0.02 10.54
CA SER A 28 14.83 -1.44 10.57
C SER A 28 15.86 -2.02 9.61
N LEU A 29 15.94 -1.51 8.39
CA LEU A 29 16.97 -1.92 7.42
C LEU A 29 18.39 -1.64 7.94
N ARG A 30 18.59 -0.51 8.63
CA ARG A 30 19.88 -0.19 9.25
C ARG A 30 20.21 -1.10 10.43
N ARG A 31 19.23 -1.41 11.29
CA ARG A 31 19.41 -2.30 12.44
C ARG A 31 19.67 -3.76 12.03
N ALA A 32 19.10 -4.18 10.91
CA ALA A 32 19.36 -5.48 10.30
C ALA A 32 20.70 -5.52 9.53
N GLU A 33 21.46 -4.43 9.57
CA GLU A 33 22.77 -4.29 8.91
C GLU A 33 22.72 -4.58 7.38
N ILE A 34 21.56 -4.28 6.76
CA ILE A 34 21.37 -4.46 5.33
C ILE A 34 22.03 -3.29 4.60
N PRO A 35 23.07 -3.53 3.77
CA PRO A 35 23.77 -2.45 3.08
C PRO A 35 22.91 -1.88 1.95
N LEU A 36 22.49 -0.63 2.12
CA LEU A 36 21.63 0.08 1.19
C LEU A 36 22.45 1.00 0.28
N VAL A 37 21.94 1.21 -0.92
CA VAL A 37 22.39 2.30 -1.79
C VAL A 37 21.75 3.59 -1.32
N TYR A 38 22.54 4.65 -1.23
CA TYR A 38 22.10 5.99 -0.83
C TYR A 38 22.00 6.93 -2.02
N SER A 39 21.20 7.97 -1.88
CA SER A 39 21.14 9.06 -2.85
C SER A 39 22.41 9.91 -2.78
N GLU A 40 22.78 10.54 -3.87
CA GLU A 40 23.84 11.53 -3.93
C GLU A 40 23.37 12.88 -3.34
N GLY A 41 24.29 13.66 -2.79
CA GLY A 41 24.03 15.00 -2.28
C GLY A 41 24.42 15.20 -0.81
N PHE A 42 24.13 16.39 -0.27
CA PHE A 42 24.53 16.80 1.08
C PHE A 42 23.85 16.04 2.23
N SER A 43 22.70 15.42 1.99
CA SER A 43 21.97 14.61 2.96
C SER A 43 21.59 13.27 2.32
N PRO A 44 22.51 12.31 2.25
CA PRO A 44 22.25 11.01 1.64
C PRO A 44 21.11 10.29 2.35
N ARG A 45 20.14 9.82 1.58
CA ARG A 45 19.02 9.00 2.07
C ARG A 45 19.05 7.64 1.41
N PRO A 46 18.68 6.57 2.12
CA PRO A 46 18.58 5.27 1.51
C PRO A 46 17.54 5.30 0.37
N LYS A 47 17.87 4.64 -0.74
CA LYS A 47 16.97 4.54 -1.88
C LYS A 47 15.89 3.52 -1.58
N ILE A 48 14.77 3.99 -1.02
CA ILE A 48 13.57 3.22 -0.71
C ILE A 48 12.41 3.88 -1.45
N ALA A 49 11.60 3.08 -2.15
CA ALA A 49 10.38 3.52 -2.78
C ALA A 49 9.20 2.74 -2.21
N PHE A 50 8.09 3.42 -1.99
CA PHE A 50 6.84 2.81 -1.51
C PHE A 50 5.81 2.79 -2.65
N GLY A 51 4.89 1.83 -2.62
CA GLY A 51 3.81 1.71 -3.59
C GLY A 51 2.83 2.87 -3.47
N LEU A 52 1.73 2.64 -2.81
CA LEU A 52 0.71 3.65 -2.53
C LEU A 52 0.79 4.10 -1.08
N ALA A 53 0.47 5.37 -0.82
CA ALA A 53 0.35 5.86 0.54
C ALA A 53 -0.98 5.42 1.14
N LEU A 54 -0.94 4.50 2.11
CA LEU A 54 -2.13 4.08 2.85
C LEU A 54 -2.59 5.21 3.79
N PRO A 55 -3.89 5.55 3.83
CA PRO A 55 -4.44 6.52 4.78
C PRO A 55 -4.13 6.13 6.23
N THR A 56 -3.90 7.13 7.09
CA THR A 56 -3.73 6.90 8.53
C THR A 56 -5.02 6.31 9.12
N GLY A 57 -4.89 5.23 9.87
CA GLY A 57 -6.02 4.49 10.46
C GLY A 57 -6.48 3.30 9.62
N ALA A 58 -6.12 3.22 8.34
CA ALA A 58 -6.39 2.05 7.52
C ALA A 58 -5.33 0.95 7.77
N GLU A 59 -5.79 -0.29 7.74
CA GLU A 59 -4.95 -1.50 7.75
C GLU A 59 -4.70 -1.97 6.33
N SER A 60 -3.61 -2.69 6.12
CA SER A 60 -3.30 -3.31 4.84
C SER A 60 -2.60 -4.64 5.05
N GLU A 61 -3.02 -5.63 4.28
CA GLU A 61 -2.38 -6.94 4.21
C GLU A 61 -1.35 -7.01 3.07
N CYS A 62 -1.27 -5.95 2.24
CA CYS A 62 -0.53 -5.99 0.99
C CYS A 62 0.11 -4.63 0.66
N GLU A 63 1.03 -4.18 1.52
CA GLU A 63 1.87 -3.03 1.25
C GLU A 63 3.13 -3.45 0.48
N TYR A 64 3.59 -2.61 -0.42
CA TYR A 64 4.80 -2.87 -1.18
C TYR A 64 5.84 -1.79 -0.98
N LEU A 65 7.10 -2.22 -0.87
CA LEU A 65 8.24 -1.32 -0.91
C LEU A 65 9.39 -1.94 -1.72
N ASP A 66 10.10 -1.07 -2.44
CA ASP A 66 11.36 -1.40 -3.12
C ASP A 66 12.51 -0.74 -2.37
N PHE A 67 13.59 -1.45 -2.16
CA PHE A 67 14.84 -0.86 -1.69
C PHE A 67 16.03 -1.31 -2.53
N HIS A 68 17.01 -0.42 -2.63
CA HIS A 68 18.23 -0.68 -3.38
C HIS A 68 19.31 -1.25 -2.45
N LEU A 69 19.61 -2.54 -2.64
CA LEU A 69 20.68 -3.23 -1.95
C LEU A 69 22.01 -2.93 -2.65
N ASP A 70 23.05 -2.63 -1.86
CA ASP A 70 24.43 -2.53 -2.33
C ASP A 70 25.00 -3.94 -2.50
N ASP A 71 24.96 -4.45 -3.71
CA ASP A 71 25.39 -5.81 -4.07
C ASP A 71 26.89 -6.01 -4.10
N GLN A 72 27.67 -4.93 -3.96
CA GLN A 72 29.11 -5.03 -3.73
C GLN A 72 29.44 -5.35 -2.26
N LYS A 73 28.55 -5.00 -1.34
CA LYS A 73 28.72 -5.20 0.11
C LYS A 73 27.89 -6.36 0.69
N TYR A 74 27.02 -6.95 -0.09
CA TYR A 74 26.14 -8.04 0.36
C TYR A 74 26.23 -9.23 -0.56
N GLU A 75 26.55 -10.38 0.02
CA GLU A 75 26.64 -11.63 -0.74
C GLU A 75 25.25 -12.04 -1.26
N THR A 76 25.17 -12.29 -2.55
CA THR A 76 23.90 -12.67 -3.22
C THR A 76 23.32 -13.98 -2.64
N SER A 77 24.16 -14.86 -2.09
CA SER A 77 23.77 -16.09 -1.40
C SER A 77 22.90 -15.85 -0.16
N ASN A 78 23.04 -14.68 0.48
CA ASN A 78 22.37 -14.36 1.73
C ASN A 78 21.04 -13.58 1.54
N ILE A 79 20.63 -13.32 0.30
CA ILE A 79 19.39 -12.54 0.04
C ILE A 79 18.16 -13.21 0.66
N SER A 80 18.07 -14.53 0.65
CA SER A 80 16.95 -15.28 1.22
C SER A 80 16.77 -15.12 2.72
N SER A 81 17.82 -14.71 3.46
CA SER A 81 17.76 -14.48 4.90
C SER A 81 17.23 -13.07 5.28
N ILE A 82 17.12 -12.15 4.32
CA ILE A 82 16.68 -10.77 4.58
C ILE A 82 15.32 -10.69 5.28
N PRO A 83 14.28 -11.45 4.88
CA PRO A 83 12.99 -11.42 5.57
C PRO A 83 13.12 -11.81 7.05
N GLU A 84 13.91 -12.80 7.38
CA GLU A 84 14.13 -13.26 8.76
C GLU A 84 14.88 -12.20 9.59
N LEU A 85 15.94 -11.63 9.06
CA LEU A 85 16.71 -10.54 9.68
C LEU A 85 15.82 -9.33 9.97
N LEU A 86 14.95 -8.96 9.04
CA LEU A 86 14.03 -7.83 9.22
C LEU A 86 12.92 -8.14 10.21
N THR A 87 12.41 -9.36 10.24
CA THR A 87 11.37 -9.77 11.20
C THR A 87 11.81 -9.55 12.64
N GLY A 88 13.09 -9.77 12.95
CA GLY A 88 13.66 -9.55 14.29
C GLY A 88 13.73 -8.07 14.73
N VAL A 89 13.57 -7.11 13.81
CA VAL A 89 13.74 -5.68 14.08
C VAL A 89 12.56 -4.81 13.69
N LEU A 90 11.59 -5.34 12.96
CA LEU A 90 10.36 -4.65 12.59
C LEU A 90 9.42 -4.54 13.80
N PRO A 91 8.65 -3.46 13.92
CA PRO A 91 7.64 -3.35 14.96
C PRO A 91 6.47 -4.29 14.70
N GLU A 92 5.75 -4.62 15.78
CA GLU A 92 4.49 -5.36 15.70
C GLU A 92 3.51 -4.73 14.70
N GLY A 93 2.87 -5.56 13.89
CA GLY A 93 1.92 -5.16 12.87
C GLY A 93 2.53 -4.96 11.47
N ILE A 94 3.86 -5.02 11.34
CA ILE A 94 4.53 -5.09 10.05
C ILE A 94 5.17 -6.49 9.92
N THR A 95 4.65 -7.28 8.99
CA THR A 95 5.16 -8.63 8.69
C THR A 95 5.51 -8.69 7.20
N ILE A 96 6.64 -9.30 6.88
CA ILE A 96 7.03 -9.56 5.49
C ILE A 96 6.33 -10.82 5.02
N THR A 97 5.50 -10.70 3.99
CA THR A 97 4.72 -11.79 3.40
C THR A 97 5.32 -12.30 2.10
N GLY A 98 6.19 -11.51 1.49
CA GLY A 98 6.87 -11.90 0.26
C GLY A 98 8.08 -11.03 -0.05
N MET A 99 9.00 -11.60 -0.82
CA MET A 99 10.17 -10.89 -1.33
C MET A 99 10.51 -11.37 -2.73
N VAL A 100 10.86 -10.44 -3.61
CA VAL A 100 11.34 -10.76 -4.96
C VAL A 100 12.50 -9.85 -5.37
N LYS A 101 13.46 -10.41 -6.08
CA LYS A 101 14.53 -9.65 -6.74
C LYS A 101 14.00 -9.11 -8.06
N MET A 102 14.07 -7.79 -8.23
CA MET A 102 13.63 -7.15 -9.46
C MET A 102 14.65 -7.30 -10.58
N GLN A 103 14.17 -7.45 -11.81
CA GLN A 103 15.01 -7.49 -13.00
C GLN A 103 15.58 -6.10 -13.31
N SER A 104 16.60 -6.02 -14.15
CA SER A 104 17.27 -4.75 -14.51
C SER A 104 16.32 -3.73 -15.19
N LYS A 105 15.32 -4.22 -15.92
CA LYS A 105 14.23 -3.41 -16.48
C LYS A 105 12.95 -3.75 -15.74
N TYR A 106 12.58 -2.96 -14.75
CA TYR A 106 11.35 -3.14 -13.99
C TYR A 106 10.48 -1.87 -14.04
N ILE A 107 9.20 -2.08 -13.91
CA ILE A 107 8.22 -0.99 -13.78
C ILE A 107 8.23 -0.53 -12.32
N SER A 108 8.24 0.78 -12.09
CA SER A 108 8.19 1.34 -10.73
C SER A 108 6.95 0.83 -9.98
N LEU A 109 7.01 0.76 -8.65
CA LEU A 109 5.90 0.32 -7.82
C LEU A 109 4.61 1.08 -8.14
N GLN A 110 4.69 2.40 -8.22
CA GLN A 110 3.53 3.25 -8.50
C GLN A 110 2.90 2.98 -9.87
N GLN A 111 3.70 2.58 -10.86
CA GLN A 111 3.21 2.20 -12.19
C GLN A 111 2.71 0.75 -12.26
N SER A 112 3.17 -0.09 -11.34
CA SER A 112 2.79 -1.51 -11.30
C SER A 112 1.43 -1.75 -10.67
N VAL A 113 0.95 -0.85 -9.80
CA VAL A 113 -0.35 -0.99 -9.14
C VAL A 113 -1.45 -0.54 -10.08
N THR A 114 -2.32 -1.46 -10.46
CA THR A 114 -3.45 -1.21 -11.38
C THR A 114 -4.78 -1.08 -10.66
N SER A 115 -4.93 -1.76 -9.53
CA SER A 115 -6.14 -1.70 -8.71
C SER A 115 -5.81 -1.89 -7.23
N THR A 116 -6.75 -1.53 -6.38
CA THR A 116 -6.73 -1.80 -4.93
C THR A 116 -8.05 -2.41 -4.53
N VAL A 117 -8.00 -3.39 -3.62
CA VAL A 117 -9.19 -3.99 -3.01
C VAL A 117 -9.29 -3.48 -1.57
N TRP A 118 -10.46 -3.01 -1.20
CA TRP A 118 -10.77 -2.50 0.12
C TRP A 118 -11.87 -3.31 0.77
N SER A 119 -11.61 -3.79 1.99
CA SER A 119 -12.65 -4.33 2.86
C SER A 119 -13.12 -3.23 3.81
N ILE A 120 -14.40 -2.89 3.75
CA ILE A 120 -15.01 -1.80 4.50
C ILE A 120 -16.07 -2.39 5.41
N GLU A 121 -15.79 -2.45 6.72
CA GLU A 121 -16.80 -2.86 7.71
C GLU A 121 -17.92 -1.81 7.77
N VAL A 122 -19.16 -2.28 7.70
CA VAL A 122 -20.36 -1.46 7.80
C VAL A 122 -21.22 -1.90 8.99
N LYS A 123 -22.01 -0.98 9.54
CA LYS A 123 -22.86 -1.22 10.72
C LYS A 123 -24.31 -1.46 10.37
N GLU A 124 -24.65 -1.25 9.13
CA GLU A 124 -25.98 -1.36 8.57
C GLU A 124 -26.41 -2.81 8.43
N TYR A 125 -27.72 -3.05 8.36
CA TYR A 125 -28.26 -4.38 8.10
C TYR A 125 -27.86 -4.85 6.71
N VAL A 126 -27.57 -6.12 6.61
CA VAL A 126 -27.05 -6.74 5.38
C VAL A 126 -27.94 -6.51 4.16
N GLU A 127 -29.27 -6.53 4.34
CA GLU A 127 -30.22 -6.28 3.25
C GLU A 127 -30.15 -4.83 2.71
N GLU A 128 -29.79 -3.87 3.55
CA GLU A 128 -29.57 -2.49 3.11
C GLU A 128 -28.26 -2.37 2.36
N VAL A 129 -27.23 -3.07 2.82
CA VAL A 129 -25.92 -3.09 2.15
C VAL A 129 -26.04 -3.69 0.75
N TYR A 130 -26.76 -4.78 0.58
CA TYR A 130 -27.03 -5.36 -0.75
C TYR A 130 -27.72 -4.36 -1.68
N LYS A 131 -28.73 -3.63 -1.21
CA LYS A 131 -29.41 -2.60 -2.00
C LYS A 131 -28.45 -1.47 -2.42
N TRP A 132 -27.55 -1.05 -1.54
CA TRP A 132 -26.56 -0.03 -1.88
C TRP A 132 -25.57 -0.53 -2.94
N VAL A 133 -25.04 -1.75 -2.77
CA VAL A 133 -24.12 -2.34 -3.73
C VAL A 133 -24.79 -2.50 -5.10
N GLU A 134 -26.02 -3.00 -5.14
CA GLU A 134 -26.80 -3.10 -6.37
C GLU A 134 -27.02 -1.72 -7.03
N ALA A 135 -27.37 -0.71 -6.24
CA ALA A 135 -27.54 0.66 -6.74
C ALA A 135 -26.23 1.22 -7.31
N VAL A 136 -25.09 0.97 -6.66
CA VAL A 136 -23.76 1.39 -7.12
C VAL A 136 -23.41 0.71 -8.44
N LEU A 137 -23.60 -0.60 -8.53
CA LEU A 137 -23.25 -1.37 -9.73
C LEU A 137 -24.13 -1.00 -10.92
N ASN A 138 -25.42 -0.73 -10.70
CA ASN A 138 -26.37 -0.34 -11.75
C ASN A 138 -26.29 1.15 -12.14
N SER A 139 -25.59 1.97 -11.36
CA SER A 139 -25.46 3.40 -11.65
C SER A 139 -24.54 3.64 -12.85
N LYS A 140 -24.94 4.53 -13.74
CA LYS A 140 -24.08 4.99 -14.86
C LYS A 140 -23.05 6.01 -14.37
N GLU A 141 -23.40 6.79 -13.37
CA GLU A 141 -22.57 7.84 -12.79
C GLU A 141 -22.71 7.85 -11.28
N LEU A 142 -21.61 8.09 -10.60
CA LEU A 142 -21.54 8.32 -9.15
C LEU A 142 -20.75 9.60 -8.93
N VAL A 143 -21.47 10.69 -8.84
CA VAL A 143 -20.88 12.03 -8.72
C VAL A 143 -20.66 12.35 -7.25
N ILE A 144 -19.41 12.70 -6.91
CA ILE A 144 -19.03 13.16 -5.59
C ILE A 144 -18.45 14.57 -5.65
N GLU A 145 -18.76 15.37 -4.65
CA GLU A 145 -18.16 16.68 -4.44
C GLU A 145 -17.07 16.57 -3.36
N ARG A 146 -15.91 17.11 -3.64
CA ARG A 146 -14.79 17.12 -2.69
C ARG A 146 -14.01 18.43 -2.77
N THR A 147 -13.41 18.84 -1.67
CA THR A 147 -12.50 19.97 -1.65
C THR A 147 -11.07 19.47 -1.84
N ARG A 148 -10.40 19.91 -2.91
CA ARG A 148 -8.99 19.60 -3.16
C ARG A 148 -8.19 20.91 -3.27
N LYS A 149 -7.17 21.09 -2.42
CA LYS A 149 -6.36 22.32 -2.36
C LYS A 149 -7.21 23.60 -2.26
N GLY A 150 -8.28 23.57 -1.47
CA GLY A 150 -9.19 24.72 -1.29
C GLY A 150 -10.17 24.98 -2.44
N LYS A 151 -10.20 24.13 -3.47
CA LYS A 151 -11.16 24.23 -4.58
C LYS A 151 -12.18 23.10 -4.51
N GLN A 152 -13.44 23.42 -4.78
CA GLN A 152 -14.48 22.41 -4.98
C GLN A 152 -14.21 21.68 -6.30
N VAL A 153 -14.20 20.35 -6.24
CA VAL A 153 -14.03 19.49 -7.40
C VAL A 153 -15.18 18.49 -7.41
N VAL A 154 -15.80 18.34 -8.56
CA VAL A 154 -16.87 17.38 -8.80
C VAL A 154 -16.30 16.27 -9.65
N ASP A 155 -16.31 15.06 -9.13
CA ASP A 155 -15.75 13.89 -9.81
C ASP A 155 -16.82 12.81 -9.96
N ASN A 156 -16.87 12.17 -11.14
CA ASN A 156 -17.62 10.93 -11.31
C ASN A 156 -16.68 9.74 -10.97
N ILE A 157 -16.97 9.04 -9.88
CA ILE A 157 -16.14 7.93 -9.39
C ILE A 157 -16.57 6.57 -9.95
N ARG A 158 -17.72 6.46 -10.61
CA ARG A 158 -18.23 5.18 -11.12
C ARG A 158 -17.24 4.43 -12.04
N PRO A 159 -16.51 5.10 -12.95
CA PRO A 159 -15.54 4.45 -13.83
C PRO A 159 -14.36 3.80 -13.10
N TYR A 160 -14.10 4.20 -11.84
CA TYR A 160 -13.01 3.66 -11.03
C TYR A 160 -13.42 2.46 -10.18
N ILE A 161 -14.71 2.20 -10.05
CA ILE A 161 -15.25 1.06 -9.31
C ILE A 161 -15.34 -0.10 -10.28
N ARG A 162 -14.48 -1.11 -10.09
CA ARG A 162 -14.42 -2.29 -10.93
C ARG A 162 -15.43 -3.33 -10.48
N ASP A 163 -15.40 -3.61 -9.19
CA ASP A 163 -16.28 -4.61 -8.59
C ASP A 163 -16.61 -4.24 -7.14
N VAL A 164 -17.76 -4.69 -6.67
CA VAL A 164 -18.20 -4.52 -5.28
C VAL A 164 -18.99 -5.76 -4.87
N GLU A 165 -18.54 -6.42 -3.81
CA GLU A 165 -19.17 -7.60 -3.24
C GLU A 165 -19.52 -7.33 -1.76
N VAL A 166 -20.49 -8.08 -1.26
CA VAL A 166 -20.87 -8.09 0.16
C VAL A 166 -20.36 -9.36 0.79
N GLU A 167 -19.59 -9.23 1.85
CA GLU A 167 -19.13 -10.34 2.67
C GLU A 167 -19.83 -10.32 4.03
N GLU A 168 -20.44 -11.42 4.39
CA GLU A 168 -21.06 -11.62 5.69
C GLU A 168 -20.18 -12.52 6.57
N ASN A 169 -19.90 -12.05 7.76
CA ASN A 169 -19.24 -12.85 8.77
C ASN A 169 -20.25 -13.18 9.88
N ASP A 170 -20.94 -14.31 9.75
CA ASP A 170 -21.97 -14.76 10.68
C ASP A 170 -21.46 -14.94 12.10
N LEU A 171 -20.20 -15.38 12.26
CA LEU A 171 -19.58 -15.59 13.57
C LEU A 171 -19.37 -14.28 14.34
N LEU A 172 -19.02 -13.23 13.63
CA LEU A 172 -18.76 -11.91 14.18
C LEU A 172 -19.96 -10.97 14.07
N ARG A 173 -21.04 -11.39 13.39
CA ARG A 173 -22.20 -10.55 13.04
C ARG A 173 -21.80 -9.22 12.42
N ARG A 174 -20.86 -9.29 11.46
CA ARG A 174 -20.33 -8.14 10.75
C ARG A 174 -20.56 -8.28 9.26
N THR A 175 -20.94 -7.19 8.64
CA THR A 175 -21.04 -7.10 7.18
C THR A 175 -19.88 -6.24 6.70
N SER A 176 -19.20 -6.69 5.65
CA SER A 176 -18.15 -5.93 4.97
C SER A 176 -18.48 -5.77 3.51
N ILE A 177 -18.12 -4.62 2.96
CA ILE A 177 -18.13 -4.37 1.52
C ILE A 177 -16.71 -4.58 1.01
N LEU A 178 -16.53 -5.53 0.10
CA LEU A 178 -15.29 -5.73 -0.62
C LEU A 178 -15.38 -4.96 -1.95
N ALA A 179 -14.57 -3.91 -2.10
CA ALA A 179 -14.63 -3.05 -3.27
C ALA A 179 -13.28 -2.99 -4.00
N GLU A 180 -13.26 -3.32 -5.29
CA GLU A 180 -12.09 -3.15 -6.15
C GLU A 180 -12.15 -1.81 -6.88
N PHE A 181 -11.13 -0.99 -6.66
CA PHE A 181 -10.96 0.30 -7.32
C PHE A 181 -9.79 0.26 -8.29
N CYS A 182 -10.04 0.63 -9.55
CA CYS A 182 -8.98 0.86 -10.52
C CYS A 182 -8.26 2.16 -10.21
N LEU A 183 -6.94 2.11 -10.30
CA LEU A 183 -6.11 3.29 -10.24
C LEU A 183 -5.89 3.78 -11.68
N LEU A 184 -6.49 4.92 -12.04
CA LEU A 184 -6.04 5.63 -13.21
C LEU A 184 -4.66 6.20 -12.89
N TYR A 185 -3.67 5.73 -13.62
CA TYR A 185 -2.36 6.34 -13.64
C TYR A 185 -2.49 7.76 -14.21
N THR A 186 -2.74 8.72 -13.35
CA THR A 186 -2.46 10.10 -13.67
C THR A 186 -0.95 10.25 -13.58
N SER A 187 -0.30 10.57 -14.70
CA SER A 187 1.12 10.94 -14.74
C SER A 187 1.48 11.72 -13.49
N PRO A 188 2.61 11.42 -12.82
CA PRO A 188 3.03 12.25 -11.71
C PRO A 188 3.04 13.69 -12.22
N SER A 189 2.27 14.55 -11.55
CA SER A 189 2.36 15.98 -11.78
C SER A 189 3.83 16.36 -11.70
N PRO A 190 4.39 17.11 -12.66
CA PRO A 190 5.72 17.63 -12.48
C PRO A 190 5.73 18.36 -11.15
N ARG A 191 6.74 18.08 -10.37
CA ARG A 191 6.90 18.49 -8.96
C ARG A 191 6.54 19.96 -8.78
N ASP A 192 5.56 20.21 -7.92
CA ASP A 192 5.46 21.45 -7.19
C ASP A 192 6.48 21.45 -6.03
#